data_1d45de8eaad1c8f7a9f9787dc140ea73
#
_entry.id   1d45de8eaad1c8f7a9f9787dc140ea73
#
_cell.length_a   1.000
_cell.length_b   1.000
_cell.length_c   1.000
_cell.angle_alpha   90.00
_cell.angle_beta   90.00
_cell.angle_gamma   90.00
#
_symmetry.space_group_name_H-M   'P 1'
#
loop_
_entity.id
_entity.type
_entity.pdbx_description
1 polymer ?
#
loop_
_entity_poly.entity_id
_entity_poly.type
_entity_poly.pdbx_seq_one_letter_code
_entity_poly.pdbx_strand_id
1 'polypeptide(L)'
;MLHQLHSLPYKIYDLYRKSFAGLPRKVWLLALVLLVNRSGAMVVAFLSVYLIERQGFAPTKAGYVMAAFGFGGVLGNYVGGLLNDRFGSWHIQLYSMVGAGILNILLGQVTDFWMLCLLSFFISLWADAFRPANRAAIAIYAPPEKLTQAYGLQRMAVNLGFSIGPALGGYLIYNYGFELMFWGDGLTFLLAAVVFFLALPADETAKPLVARVKSGPEGVFPTASTAPAPAPAPKPAHKELWLLAFVVANMGIMMCFFQLFSTFPVYLKESGLDERAIGWLFTISGIVIVAFEMPTLYAVERRFRPVPVMLAGSGLILLSYLLLPGIVALGFLAVLGMVMVLTVGEILYMPFTNTYVSTYAPPARRGEYLGLLSASYSAAFVFTPLVGFRVAEWYGYGVATFVCCACAGLGWLLLSRVNHLREAGTEKPGTLAGQPAG
;
A
#
# COMPACT_ATOMS: atom_id res chain seq x y z
N MET A 1 -13.59 -28.36 -21.96
CA MET A 1 -13.54 -26.98 -21.45
C MET A 1 -14.38 -26.80 -20.18
N LEU A 2 -15.66 -27.24 -20.10
CA LEU A 2 -16.50 -27.15 -18.89
C LEU A 2 -15.96 -27.96 -17.70
N HIS A 3 -15.37 -29.15 -17.92
CA HIS A 3 -14.77 -29.98 -16.85
C HIS A 3 -13.53 -29.33 -16.20
N GLN A 4 -12.83 -28.43 -16.89
CA GLN A 4 -11.69 -27.68 -16.33
C GLN A 4 -12.13 -26.50 -15.46
N LEU A 5 -13.29 -25.91 -15.72
CA LEU A 5 -13.87 -24.84 -14.90
C LEU A 5 -14.37 -25.35 -13.53
N HIS A 6 -14.93 -26.55 -13.46
CA HIS A 6 -15.35 -27.16 -12.19
C HIS A 6 -14.17 -27.54 -11.28
N SER A 7 -12.98 -27.80 -11.84
CA SER A 7 -11.78 -28.13 -11.05
C SER A 7 -10.99 -26.88 -10.58
N LEU A 8 -11.32 -25.70 -11.10
CA LEU A 8 -10.59 -24.46 -10.82
C LEU A 8 -10.64 -24.04 -9.34
N PRO A 9 -11.82 -24.03 -8.66
CA PRO A 9 -11.88 -23.69 -7.24
C PRO A 9 -11.09 -24.66 -6.35
N TYR A 10 -11.13 -25.96 -6.67
CA TYR A 10 -10.38 -26.97 -5.94
C TYR A 10 -8.88 -26.84 -6.13
N LYS A 11 -8.41 -26.52 -7.35
CA LYS A 11 -6.99 -26.26 -7.64
C LYS A 11 -6.49 -25.01 -6.94
N ILE A 12 -7.29 -23.94 -6.90
CA ILE A 12 -6.97 -22.71 -6.18
C ILE A 12 -6.87 -22.99 -4.67
N TYR A 13 -7.86 -23.70 -4.10
CA TYR A 13 -7.83 -24.08 -2.69
C TYR A 13 -6.60 -24.94 -2.34
N ASP A 14 -6.28 -25.94 -3.14
CA ASP A 14 -5.12 -26.83 -2.91
C ASP A 14 -3.80 -26.06 -3.04
N LEU A 15 -3.73 -25.10 -3.98
CA LEU A 15 -2.58 -24.19 -4.11
C LEU A 15 -2.39 -23.33 -2.84
N TYR A 16 -3.45 -22.69 -2.35
CA TYR A 16 -3.39 -21.90 -1.12
C TYR A 16 -3.05 -22.75 0.10
N ARG A 17 -3.67 -23.91 0.24
CA ARG A 17 -3.38 -24.85 1.32
C ARG A 17 -1.91 -25.29 1.34
N LYS A 18 -1.35 -25.63 0.19
CA LYS A 18 0.07 -26.01 0.04
C LYS A 18 1.01 -24.83 0.28
N SER A 19 0.64 -23.64 -0.19
CA SER A 19 1.45 -22.43 -0.06
C SER A 19 1.65 -22.00 1.40
N PHE A 20 0.65 -22.21 2.26
CA PHE A 20 0.71 -21.81 3.67
C PHE A 20 0.93 -22.98 4.64
N ALA A 21 1.09 -24.21 4.12
CA ALA A 21 1.34 -25.38 4.95
C ALA A 21 2.64 -25.25 5.75
N GLY A 22 2.57 -25.60 7.07
CA GLY A 22 3.72 -25.62 7.95
C GLY A 22 4.26 -24.24 8.36
N LEU A 23 3.47 -23.18 8.21
CA LEU A 23 3.73 -21.89 8.87
C LEU A 23 3.48 -22.03 10.38
N PRO A 24 4.34 -21.43 11.24
CA PRO A 24 4.16 -21.45 12.69
C PRO A 24 2.85 -20.80 13.12
N ARG A 25 2.25 -21.26 14.21
CA ARG A 25 1.00 -20.73 14.78
C ARG A 25 1.10 -19.21 15.04
N LYS A 26 2.26 -18.71 15.50
CA LYS A 26 2.46 -17.28 15.77
C LYS A 26 2.33 -16.42 14.49
N VAL A 27 2.73 -16.92 13.33
CA VAL A 27 2.58 -16.22 12.04
C VAL A 27 1.09 -16.13 11.65
N TRP A 28 0.30 -17.18 11.88
CA TRP A 28 -1.15 -17.17 11.68
C TRP A 28 -1.87 -16.20 12.63
N LEU A 29 -1.44 -16.15 13.90
CA LEU A 29 -1.97 -15.20 14.87
C LEU A 29 -1.66 -13.75 14.48
N LEU A 30 -0.45 -13.46 14.00
CA LEU A 30 -0.11 -12.14 13.46
C LEU A 30 -0.97 -11.77 12.24
N ALA A 31 -1.24 -12.73 11.36
CA ALA A 31 -2.12 -12.51 10.21
C ALA A 31 -3.56 -12.26 10.64
N LEU A 32 -4.07 -12.97 11.66
CA LEU A 32 -5.40 -12.75 12.23
C LEU A 32 -5.51 -11.36 12.87
N VAL A 33 -4.53 -10.96 13.68
CA VAL A 33 -4.48 -9.62 14.27
C VAL A 33 -4.50 -8.55 13.18
N LEU A 34 -3.72 -8.74 12.12
CA LEU A 34 -3.67 -7.82 10.99
C LEU A 34 -5.00 -7.78 10.21
N LEU A 35 -5.65 -8.92 10.03
CA LEU A 35 -6.99 -9.01 9.42
C LEU A 35 -8.00 -8.19 10.24
N VAL A 36 -8.09 -8.41 11.56
CA VAL A 36 -8.99 -7.66 12.44
C VAL A 36 -8.68 -6.17 12.40
N ASN A 37 -7.40 -5.80 12.48
CA ASN A 37 -6.96 -4.41 12.39
C ASN A 37 -7.38 -3.75 11.07
N ARG A 38 -7.24 -4.44 9.95
CA ARG A 38 -7.58 -3.91 8.62
C ARG A 38 -9.07 -3.99 8.27
N SER A 39 -9.83 -4.82 8.94
CA SER A 39 -11.31 -4.83 8.83
C SER A 39 -11.95 -3.55 9.36
N GLY A 40 -11.22 -2.76 10.16
CA GLY A 40 -11.60 -1.43 10.59
C GLY A 40 -11.21 -0.31 9.64
N ALA A 41 -10.66 -0.56 8.46
CA ALA A 41 -10.24 0.50 7.54
C ALA A 41 -11.42 1.27 6.88
N MET A 42 -12.39 1.66 7.70
CA MET A 42 -13.61 2.39 7.31
C MET A 42 -13.31 3.88 7.14
N VAL A 43 -12.60 4.45 8.11
CA VAL A 43 -12.28 5.88 8.14
C VAL A 43 -11.49 6.29 6.89
N VAL A 44 -10.48 5.54 6.50
CA VAL A 44 -9.66 5.86 5.32
C VAL A 44 -10.49 5.91 4.03
N ALA A 45 -11.52 5.08 3.91
CA ALA A 45 -12.37 5.02 2.72
C ALA A 45 -13.39 6.17 2.65
N PHE A 46 -13.86 6.66 3.80
CA PHE A 46 -14.97 7.62 3.89
C PHE A 46 -14.61 8.94 4.55
N LEU A 47 -13.36 9.14 4.98
CA LEU A 47 -12.94 10.39 5.65
C LEU A 47 -13.21 11.62 4.78
N SER A 48 -12.93 11.54 3.48
CA SER A 48 -13.17 12.65 2.55
C SER A 48 -14.67 12.99 2.43
N VAL A 49 -15.53 11.97 2.37
CA VAL A 49 -16.99 12.14 2.34
C VAL A 49 -17.48 12.77 3.64
N TYR A 50 -17.00 12.28 4.80
CA TYR A 50 -17.31 12.85 6.11
C TYR A 50 -16.96 14.34 6.22
N LEU A 51 -15.76 14.72 5.78
CA LEU A 51 -15.27 16.10 5.87
C LEU A 51 -16.11 17.06 5.01
N ILE A 52 -16.57 16.62 3.85
CA ILE A 52 -17.34 17.46 2.92
C ILE A 52 -18.82 17.43 3.28
N GLU A 53 -19.43 16.26 3.42
CA GLU A 53 -20.88 16.16 3.62
C GLU A 53 -21.33 16.44 5.06
N ARG A 54 -20.61 15.89 6.04
CA ARG A 54 -21.03 16.04 7.45
C ARG A 54 -20.46 17.28 8.09
N GLN A 55 -19.19 17.62 7.82
CA GLN A 55 -18.53 18.79 8.39
C GLN A 55 -18.74 20.06 7.56
N GLY A 56 -19.23 19.95 6.31
CA GLY A 56 -19.46 21.07 5.42
C GLY A 56 -18.19 21.79 4.97
N PHE A 57 -17.05 21.09 4.99
CA PHE A 57 -15.81 21.72 4.55
C PHE A 57 -15.75 21.82 3.02
N ALA A 58 -15.20 22.95 2.54
CA ALA A 58 -14.81 23.07 1.14
C ALA A 58 -13.82 21.94 0.75
N PRO A 59 -13.88 21.45 -0.49
CA PRO A 59 -13.00 20.36 -0.95
C PRO A 59 -11.51 20.57 -0.64
N THR A 60 -10.99 21.78 -0.85
CA THR A 60 -9.59 22.10 -0.53
C THR A 60 -9.27 21.88 0.96
N LYS A 61 -10.16 22.23 1.90
CA LYS A 61 -9.96 21.96 3.34
C LYS A 61 -9.94 20.47 3.64
N ALA A 62 -10.84 19.69 3.02
CA ALA A 62 -10.83 18.23 3.12
C ALA A 62 -9.49 17.66 2.59
N GLY A 63 -8.97 18.21 1.50
CA GLY A 63 -7.66 17.87 0.94
C GLY A 63 -6.51 18.07 1.93
N TYR A 64 -6.51 19.13 2.73
CA TYR A 64 -5.49 19.36 3.76
C TYR A 64 -5.54 18.32 4.90
N VAL A 65 -6.74 17.95 5.36
CA VAL A 65 -6.89 16.90 6.39
C VAL A 65 -6.41 15.56 5.87
N MET A 66 -6.77 15.22 4.62
CA MET A 66 -6.31 13.97 3.97
C MET A 66 -4.79 13.96 3.74
N ALA A 67 -4.21 15.11 3.39
CA ALA A 67 -2.75 15.23 3.25
C ALA A 67 -2.03 15.11 4.59
N ALA A 68 -2.60 15.68 5.68
CA ALA A 68 -2.07 15.50 7.03
C ALA A 68 -2.09 14.03 7.45
N PHE A 69 -3.17 13.31 7.14
CA PHE A 69 -3.26 11.85 7.31
C PHE A 69 -2.14 11.14 6.52
N GLY A 70 -1.96 11.46 5.23
CA GLY A 70 -0.90 10.88 4.40
C GLY A 70 0.50 11.14 4.96
N PHE A 71 0.78 12.38 5.39
CA PHE A 71 2.07 12.76 5.97
C PHE A 71 2.35 12.06 7.30
N GLY A 72 1.30 11.88 8.14
CA GLY A 72 1.38 11.07 9.36
C GLY A 72 1.83 9.64 9.06
N GLY A 73 1.30 9.02 8.03
CA GLY A 73 1.67 7.65 7.61
C GLY A 73 3.13 7.53 7.14
N VAL A 74 3.63 8.54 6.40
CA VAL A 74 5.05 8.60 5.99
C VAL A 74 5.96 8.57 7.21
N LEU A 75 5.71 9.50 8.16
CA LEU A 75 6.50 9.59 9.37
C LEU A 75 6.30 8.37 10.27
N GLY A 76 5.08 7.83 10.35
CA GLY A 76 4.75 6.63 11.12
C GLY A 76 5.56 5.42 10.70
N ASN A 77 5.67 5.16 9.39
CA ASN A 77 6.52 4.09 8.88
C ASN A 77 8.00 4.27 9.26
N TYR A 78 8.53 5.48 9.15
CA TYR A 78 9.93 5.78 9.47
C TYR A 78 10.20 5.69 10.97
N VAL A 79 9.43 6.43 11.77
CA VAL A 79 9.55 6.48 13.24
C VAL A 79 9.26 5.10 13.85
N GLY A 80 8.24 4.40 13.32
CA GLY A 80 7.89 3.05 13.75
C GLY A 80 9.04 2.06 13.56
N GLY A 81 9.81 2.18 12.48
CA GLY A 81 11.04 1.39 12.26
C GLY A 81 12.10 1.67 13.33
N LEU A 82 12.41 2.95 13.58
CA LEU A 82 13.38 3.36 14.60
C LEU A 82 12.97 2.92 16.02
N LEU A 83 11.70 3.12 16.35
CA LEU A 83 11.16 2.70 17.65
C LEU A 83 11.14 1.18 17.81
N ASN A 84 10.85 0.45 16.73
CA ASN A 84 10.92 -1.01 16.71
C ASN A 84 12.32 -1.53 17.09
N ASP A 85 13.37 -0.92 16.54
CA ASP A 85 14.75 -1.33 16.83
C ASP A 85 15.13 -1.05 18.29
N ARG A 86 14.57 0.01 18.89
CA ARG A 86 14.85 0.43 20.27
C ARG A 86 14.01 -0.31 21.31
N PHE A 87 12.72 -0.52 21.04
CA PHE A 87 11.76 -1.04 22.03
C PHE A 87 11.25 -2.44 21.72
N GLY A 88 11.55 -2.98 20.53
CA GLY A 88 11.09 -4.28 20.07
C GLY A 88 9.68 -4.24 19.43
N SER A 89 9.46 -5.21 18.57
CA SER A 89 8.27 -5.30 17.71
C SER A 89 6.97 -5.45 18.50
N TRP A 90 7.01 -6.14 19.63
CA TRP A 90 5.81 -6.41 20.43
C TRP A 90 5.20 -5.11 21.00
N HIS A 91 6.04 -4.27 21.61
CA HIS A 91 5.59 -3.01 22.22
C HIS A 91 5.06 -2.04 21.17
N ILE A 92 5.77 -1.91 20.04
CA ILE A 92 5.37 -0.99 18.98
C ILE A 92 4.05 -1.42 18.35
N GLN A 93 3.84 -2.72 18.10
CA GLN A 93 2.55 -3.20 17.59
C GLN A 93 1.41 -2.91 18.55
N LEU A 94 1.57 -3.21 19.84
CA LEU A 94 0.53 -3.00 20.84
C LEU A 94 0.16 -1.52 20.97
N TYR A 95 1.16 -0.66 21.20
CA TYR A 95 0.91 0.78 21.40
C TYR A 95 0.39 1.46 20.14
N SER A 96 0.83 1.03 18.96
CA SER A 96 0.32 1.53 17.69
C SER A 96 -1.19 1.26 17.53
N MET A 97 -1.63 0.06 17.84
CA MET A 97 -3.05 -0.30 17.76
C MET A 97 -3.88 0.43 18.80
N VAL A 98 -3.43 0.50 20.05
CA VAL A 98 -4.14 1.21 21.12
C VAL A 98 -4.23 2.71 20.81
N GLY A 99 -3.10 3.34 20.45
CA GLY A 99 -3.06 4.76 20.11
C GLY A 99 -3.95 5.12 18.92
N ALA A 100 -3.83 4.38 17.82
CA ALA A 100 -4.69 4.59 16.64
C ALA A 100 -6.17 4.37 16.97
N GLY A 101 -6.51 3.34 17.76
CA GLY A 101 -7.88 3.05 18.15
C GLY A 101 -8.54 4.18 18.94
N ILE A 102 -7.85 4.69 19.98
CA ILE A 102 -8.34 5.81 20.79
C ILE A 102 -8.49 7.07 19.93
N LEU A 103 -7.49 7.39 19.11
CA LEU A 103 -7.52 8.60 18.28
C LEU A 103 -8.61 8.54 17.20
N ASN A 104 -8.93 7.37 16.64
CA ASN A 104 -10.07 7.22 15.71
C ASN A 104 -11.40 7.56 16.39
N ILE A 105 -11.63 7.08 17.64
CA ILE A 105 -12.83 7.42 18.37
C ILE A 105 -12.89 8.93 18.64
N LEU A 106 -11.78 9.54 19.03
CA LEU A 106 -11.70 10.99 19.28
C LEU A 106 -11.93 11.81 18.01
N LEU A 107 -11.47 11.34 16.85
CA LEU A 107 -11.66 12.03 15.57
C LEU A 107 -13.15 12.25 15.27
N GLY A 108 -14.01 11.29 15.60
CA GLY A 108 -15.45 11.39 15.42
C GLY A 108 -16.16 12.40 16.35
N GLN A 109 -15.48 12.88 17.40
CA GLN A 109 -16.03 13.83 18.39
C GLN A 109 -15.63 15.28 18.12
N VAL A 110 -14.75 15.52 17.13
CA VAL A 110 -14.16 16.83 16.87
C VAL A 110 -14.67 17.40 15.55
N THR A 111 -14.92 18.71 15.56
CA THR A 111 -15.39 19.47 14.38
C THR A 111 -14.44 20.60 13.97
N ASP A 112 -13.46 20.95 14.83
CA ASP A 112 -12.48 21.97 14.53
C ASP A 112 -11.49 21.50 13.45
N PHE A 113 -11.26 22.34 12.45
CA PHE A 113 -10.41 22.02 11.29
C PHE A 113 -8.97 21.65 11.67
N TRP A 114 -8.35 22.44 12.56
CA TRP A 114 -6.94 22.20 12.94
C TRP A 114 -6.80 20.95 13.79
N MET A 115 -7.77 20.70 14.66
CA MET A 115 -7.80 19.48 15.47
C MET A 115 -8.04 18.24 14.60
N LEU A 116 -8.90 18.32 13.55
CA LEU A 116 -9.09 17.24 12.58
C LEU A 116 -7.80 16.95 11.80
N CYS A 117 -7.05 17.98 11.38
CA CYS A 117 -5.73 17.80 10.77
C CYS A 117 -4.75 17.09 11.72
N LEU A 118 -4.69 17.56 12.99
CA LEU A 118 -3.79 17.03 14.00
C LEU A 118 -4.10 15.57 14.33
N LEU A 119 -5.37 15.27 14.60
CA LEU A 119 -5.82 13.90 14.91
C LEU A 119 -5.59 12.96 13.71
N SER A 120 -5.94 13.39 12.49
CA SER A 120 -5.72 12.61 11.28
C SER A 120 -4.24 12.29 11.06
N PHE A 121 -3.36 13.26 11.30
CA PHE A 121 -1.91 13.05 11.28
C PHE A 121 -1.47 12.00 12.30
N PHE A 122 -1.88 12.13 13.55
CA PHE A 122 -1.46 11.20 14.60
C PHE A 122 -2.09 9.80 14.44
N ILE A 123 -3.34 9.69 13.97
CA ILE A 123 -3.96 8.40 13.67
C ILE A 123 -3.10 7.63 12.66
N SER A 124 -2.76 8.27 11.55
CA SER A 124 -1.96 7.62 10.51
C SER A 124 -0.53 7.34 10.97
N LEU A 125 0.07 8.24 11.76
CA LEU A 125 1.39 8.04 12.35
C LEU A 125 1.42 6.76 13.22
N TRP A 126 0.45 6.60 14.12
CA TRP A 126 0.35 5.40 14.94
C TRP A 126 -0.01 4.16 14.12
N ALA A 127 -1.02 4.24 13.25
CA ALA A 127 -1.46 3.11 12.44
C ALA A 127 -0.36 2.56 11.51
N ASP A 128 0.48 3.44 10.97
CA ASP A 128 1.54 3.05 10.06
C ASP A 128 2.86 2.68 10.76
N ALA A 129 3.09 3.10 12.02
CA ALA A 129 4.17 2.59 12.86
C ALA A 129 4.03 1.07 13.15
N PHE A 130 2.83 0.53 13.10
CA PHE A 130 2.56 -0.90 13.19
C PHE A 130 3.24 -1.71 12.10
N ARG A 131 3.29 -1.21 10.86
CA ARG A 131 3.75 -1.99 9.68
C ARG A 131 5.17 -2.51 9.77
N PRO A 132 6.22 -1.69 10.05
CA PRO A 132 7.58 -2.19 10.19
C PRO A 132 7.73 -3.15 11.37
N ALA A 133 7.06 -2.89 12.49
CA ALA A 133 7.09 -3.75 13.66
C ALA A 133 6.46 -5.13 13.37
N ASN A 134 5.35 -5.18 12.64
CA ASN A 134 4.72 -6.42 12.25
C ASN A 134 5.60 -7.24 11.29
N ARG A 135 6.24 -6.59 10.29
CA ARG A 135 7.20 -7.26 9.39
C ARG A 135 8.39 -7.83 10.15
N ALA A 136 8.93 -7.09 11.12
CA ALA A 136 10.03 -7.56 11.95
C ALA A 136 9.62 -8.77 12.81
N ALA A 137 8.42 -8.78 13.40
CA ALA A 137 7.89 -9.90 14.16
C ALA A 137 7.75 -11.17 13.30
N ILE A 138 7.29 -11.04 12.05
CA ILE A 138 7.22 -12.17 11.12
C ILE A 138 8.60 -12.73 10.81
N ALA A 139 9.59 -11.88 10.57
CA ALA A 139 10.96 -12.33 10.32
C ALA A 139 11.56 -13.10 11.51
N ILE A 140 11.06 -12.86 12.73
CA ILE A 140 11.48 -13.57 13.94
C ILE A 140 10.76 -14.92 14.06
N TYR A 141 9.45 -14.96 13.75
CA TYR A 141 8.64 -16.16 13.95
C TYR A 141 8.67 -17.15 12.79
N ALA A 142 8.87 -16.67 11.56
CA ALA A 142 8.87 -17.52 10.38
C ALA A 142 10.27 -18.11 10.13
N PRO A 143 10.38 -19.41 9.81
CA PRO A 143 11.62 -19.99 9.32
C PRO A 143 12.12 -19.28 8.06
N PRO A 144 13.45 -19.11 7.85
CA PRO A 144 14.01 -18.42 6.69
C PRO A 144 13.47 -18.93 5.35
N GLU A 145 13.26 -20.24 5.22
CA GLU A 145 12.76 -20.90 4.01
C GLU A 145 11.30 -20.60 3.72
N LYS A 146 10.53 -20.10 4.73
CA LYS A 146 9.09 -19.80 4.64
C LYS A 146 8.75 -18.31 4.75
N LEU A 147 9.73 -17.43 4.78
CA LEU A 147 9.51 -15.98 4.91
C LEU A 147 8.63 -15.42 3.80
N THR A 148 8.85 -15.83 2.55
CA THR A 148 8.03 -15.40 1.42
C THR A 148 6.57 -15.80 1.60
N GLN A 149 6.31 -17.01 2.08
CA GLN A 149 4.97 -17.52 2.35
C GLN A 149 4.31 -16.76 3.51
N ALA A 150 5.07 -16.46 4.57
CA ALA A 150 4.59 -15.70 5.71
C ALA A 150 4.19 -14.26 5.33
N TYR A 151 4.99 -13.58 4.51
CA TYR A 151 4.63 -12.26 3.98
C TYR A 151 3.44 -12.33 3.00
N GLY A 152 3.32 -13.42 2.22
CA GLY A 152 2.16 -13.68 1.38
C GLY A 152 0.87 -13.82 2.19
N LEU A 153 0.91 -14.55 3.30
CA LEU A 153 -0.23 -14.68 4.24
C LEU A 153 -0.64 -13.32 4.82
N GLN A 154 0.35 -12.48 5.20
CA GLN A 154 0.08 -11.12 5.66
C GLN A 154 -0.62 -10.27 4.61
N ARG A 155 -0.12 -10.31 3.37
CA ARG A 155 -0.71 -9.56 2.26
C ARG A 155 -2.15 -9.97 2.01
N MET A 156 -2.43 -11.27 2.06
CA MET A 156 -3.79 -11.80 1.98
C MET A 156 -4.68 -11.26 3.13
N ALA A 157 -4.18 -11.24 4.37
CA ALA A 157 -4.90 -10.70 5.51
C ALA A 157 -5.19 -9.19 5.37
N VAL A 158 -4.23 -8.40 4.87
CA VAL A 158 -4.44 -6.98 4.57
C VAL A 158 -5.53 -6.78 3.53
N ASN A 159 -5.45 -7.46 2.39
CA ASN A 159 -6.39 -7.29 1.29
C ASN A 159 -7.80 -7.74 1.68
N LEU A 160 -7.90 -8.85 2.43
CA LEU A 160 -9.19 -9.33 2.96
C LEU A 160 -9.78 -8.34 3.99
N GLY A 161 -8.95 -7.78 4.87
CA GLY A 161 -9.38 -6.75 5.82
C GLY A 161 -9.89 -5.49 5.11
N PHE A 162 -9.13 -5.00 4.11
CA PHE A 162 -9.55 -3.88 3.29
C PHE A 162 -10.81 -4.15 2.45
N SER A 163 -11.15 -5.40 2.16
CA SER A 163 -12.43 -5.72 1.50
C SER A 163 -13.61 -5.68 2.47
N ILE A 164 -13.41 -5.94 3.76
CA ILE A 164 -14.45 -5.94 4.79
C ILE A 164 -14.74 -4.51 5.29
N GLY A 165 -13.71 -3.73 5.58
CA GLY A 165 -13.80 -2.42 6.23
C GLY A 165 -14.76 -1.46 5.51
N PRO A 166 -14.57 -1.14 4.24
CA PRO A 166 -15.45 -0.20 3.52
C PRO A 166 -16.90 -0.66 3.39
N ALA A 167 -17.17 -2.00 3.28
CA ALA A 167 -18.54 -2.51 3.28
C ALA A 167 -19.25 -2.23 4.60
N LEU A 168 -18.55 -2.54 5.73
CA LEU A 168 -19.08 -2.25 7.06
C LEU A 168 -19.23 -0.74 7.27
N GLY A 169 -18.23 0.05 6.88
CA GLY A 169 -18.27 1.51 6.97
C GLY A 169 -19.44 2.11 6.19
N GLY A 170 -19.61 1.72 4.93
CA GLY A 170 -20.73 2.19 4.11
C GLY A 170 -22.10 1.80 4.68
N TYR A 171 -22.22 0.58 5.21
CA TYR A 171 -23.44 0.12 5.89
C TYR A 171 -23.74 0.92 7.17
N LEU A 172 -22.71 1.15 8.01
CA LEU A 172 -22.85 1.92 9.25
C LEU A 172 -23.23 3.36 8.96
N ILE A 173 -22.56 4.01 8.02
CA ILE A 173 -22.82 5.42 7.65
C ILE A 173 -24.24 5.57 7.14
N TYR A 174 -24.65 4.72 6.22
CA TYR A 174 -25.98 4.81 5.60
C TYR A 174 -27.13 4.64 6.61
N ASN A 175 -27.00 3.69 7.57
CA ASN A 175 -28.09 3.38 8.50
C ASN A 175 -28.03 4.17 9.82
N TYR A 176 -26.82 4.57 10.26
CA TYR A 176 -26.61 5.12 11.60
C TYR A 176 -25.79 6.42 11.63
N GLY A 177 -25.25 6.84 10.48
CA GLY A 177 -24.42 8.03 10.36
C GLY A 177 -22.93 7.78 10.61
N PHE A 178 -22.15 8.84 10.39
CA PHE A 178 -20.67 8.76 10.42
C PHE A 178 -20.08 8.45 11.80
N GLU A 179 -20.79 8.77 12.89
CA GLU A 179 -20.27 8.61 14.25
C GLU A 179 -19.93 7.13 14.55
N LEU A 180 -20.83 6.21 14.16
CA LEU A 180 -20.60 4.78 14.35
C LEU A 180 -19.44 4.22 13.51
N MET A 181 -19.10 4.84 12.39
CA MET A 181 -17.93 4.48 11.60
C MET A 181 -16.64 4.72 12.42
N PHE A 182 -16.50 5.86 13.08
CA PHE A 182 -15.32 6.16 13.91
C PHE A 182 -15.21 5.23 15.12
N TRP A 183 -16.33 4.95 15.77
CA TRP A 183 -16.38 3.95 16.85
C TRP A 183 -16.02 2.55 16.33
N GLY A 184 -16.59 2.15 15.20
CA GLY A 184 -16.32 0.84 14.57
C GLY A 184 -14.83 0.67 14.24
N ASP A 185 -14.21 1.66 13.60
CA ASP A 185 -12.79 1.64 13.26
C ASP A 185 -11.92 1.62 14.53
N GLY A 186 -12.20 2.51 15.49
CA GLY A 186 -11.47 2.56 16.76
C GLY A 186 -11.57 1.25 17.55
N LEU A 187 -12.77 0.67 17.65
CA LEU A 187 -13.00 -0.59 18.37
C LEU A 187 -12.32 -1.78 17.69
N THR A 188 -12.24 -1.83 16.36
CA THR A 188 -11.50 -2.90 15.67
C THR A 188 -10.00 -2.82 15.93
N PHE A 189 -9.42 -1.60 16.00
CA PHE A 189 -8.02 -1.42 16.42
C PHE A 189 -7.79 -1.88 17.87
N LEU A 190 -8.68 -1.52 18.79
CA LEU A 190 -8.59 -1.95 20.19
C LEU A 190 -8.81 -3.46 20.35
N LEU A 191 -9.74 -4.04 19.60
CA LEU A 191 -9.96 -5.49 19.57
C LEU A 191 -8.71 -6.21 19.04
N ALA A 192 -8.11 -5.72 17.96
CA ALA A 192 -6.86 -6.27 17.44
C ALA A 192 -5.74 -6.20 18.49
N ALA A 193 -5.65 -5.09 19.27
CA ALA A 193 -4.70 -4.94 20.36
C ALA A 193 -4.95 -5.97 21.49
N VAL A 194 -6.21 -6.20 21.86
CA VAL A 194 -6.58 -7.21 22.86
C VAL A 194 -6.24 -8.62 22.37
N VAL A 195 -6.62 -8.97 21.14
CA VAL A 195 -6.29 -10.28 20.53
C VAL A 195 -4.77 -10.47 20.48
N PHE A 196 -4.03 -9.44 20.09
CA PHE A 196 -2.57 -9.47 20.05
C PHE A 196 -1.97 -9.70 21.43
N PHE A 197 -2.41 -8.95 22.44
CA PHE A 197 -1.91 -9.06 23.81
C PHE A 197 -2.18 -10.44 24.43
N LEU A 198 -3.35 -11.01 24.19
CA LEU A 198 -3.74 -12.31 24.76
C LEU A 198 -3.14 -13.49 23.99
N ALA A 199 -2.97 -13.38 22.67
CA ALA A 199 -2.54 -14.49 21.83
C ALA A 199 -1.02 -14.57 21.61
N LEU A 200 -0.32 -13.46 21.71
CA LEU A 200 1.11 -13.35 21.44
C LEU A 200 1.84 -12.80 22.68
N PRO A 201 2.55 -13.66 23.42
CA PRO A 201 3.29 -13.22 24.60
C PRO A 201 4.44 -12.29 24.25
N ALA A 202 4.84 -11.44 25.22
CA ALA A 202 6.00 -10.58 25.13
C ALA A 202 7.30 -11.43 25.27
N ASP A 203 7.69 -12.06 24.17
CA ASP A 203 8.86 -12.94 24.08
C ASP A 203 10.05 -12.25 23.37
N GLU A 204 10.76 -12.99 22.52
CA GLU A 204 11.89 -12.48 21.73
C GLU A 204 11.53 -11.22 20.91
N THR A 205 10.26 -11.04 20.52
CA THR A 205 9.81 -9.85 19.78
C THR A 205 9.71 -8.59 20.65
N ALA A 206 9.69 -8.73 21.97
CA ALA A 206 9.74 -7.61 22.91
C ALA A 206 11.16 -7.08 23.15
N LYS A 207 12.19 -7.84 22.76
CA LYS A 207 13.59 -7.44 22.95
C LYS A 207 14.03 -6.44 21.86
N PRO A 208 14.80 -5.40 22.22
CA PRO A 208 15.44 -4.52 21.24
C PRO A 208 16.34 -5.29 20.27
N LEU A 209 16.49 -4.79 19.03
CA LEU A 209 17.36 -5.42 18.02
C LEU A 209 18.78 -5.62 18.53
N VAL A 210 19.36 -4.61 19.20
CA VAL A 210 20.72 -4.69 19.78
C VAL A 210 20.86 -5.81 20.81
N ALA A 211 19.83 -6.05 21.63
CA ALA A 211 19.83 -7.13 22.60
C ALA A 211 19.75 -8.52 21.94
N ARG A 212 19.01 -8.62 20.83
CA ARG A 212 18.89 -9.87 20.05
C ARG A 212 20.20 -10.25 19.36
N VAL A 213 20.90 -9.26 18.80
CA VAL A 213 22.21 -9.47 18.16
C VAL A 213 23.24 -10.00 19.15
N LYS A 214 23.18 -9.53 20.42
CA LYS A 214 24.10 -9.99 21.47
C LYS A 214 23.75 -11.37 22.05
N SER A 215 22.51 -11.83 21.94
CA SER A 215 22.04 -13.10 22.53
C SER A 215 21.88 -14.25 21.52
N GLY A 216 22.01 -13.95 20.22
CA GLY A 216 21.93 -14.98 19.17
C GLY A 216 23.21 -15.83 19.08
N PRO A 217 23.13 -17.10 18.64
CA PRO A 217 24.33 -17.88 18.35
C PRO A 217 25.19 -17.18 17.30
N GLU A 218 26.46 -17.09 17.51
CA GLU A 218 27.45 -16.57 16.58
C GLU A 218 27.26 -17.27 15.21
N GLY A 219 26.74 -16.57 14.19
CA GLY A 219 26.61 -17.13 12.86
C GLY A 219 25.33 -16.79 12.07
N VAL A 220 24.33 -16.08 12.63
CA VAL A 220 23.05 -15.80 11.93
C VAL A 220 23.09 -14.53 11.06
N PHE A 221 24.08 -13.69 11.22
CA PHE A 221 24.36 -12.62 10.26
C PHE A 221 25.61 -12.98 9.47
N PRO A 222 25.62 -12.86 8.14
CA PRO A 222 26.86 -12.98 7.40
C PRO A 222 27.81 -11.90 7.95
N THR A 223 28.76 -12.32 8.78
CA THR A 223 29.99 -11.54 9.00
C THR A 223 30.48 -11.16 7.61
N ALA A 224 30.86 -9.91 7.43
CA ALA A 224 31.48 -9.44 6.20
C ALA A 224 32.59 -10.43 5.83
N SER A 225 32.24 -11.37 4.96
CA SER A 225 33.19 -12.33 4.39
C SER A 225 34.28 -11.48 3.72
N THR A 226 35.52 -11.84 3.99
CA THR A 226 36.74 -11.38 3.32
C THR A 226 36.46 -11.21 1.83
N ALA A 227 36.13 -9.99 1.45
CA ALA A 227 35.81 -9.65 0.07
C ALA A 227 37.09 -9.59 -0.74
N PRO A 228 37.09 -10.08 -2.01
CA PRO A 228 38.10 -9.72 -2.99
C PRO A 228 38.10 -8.19 -3.16
N ALA A 229 39.24 -7.64 -3.61
CA ALA A 229 39.54 -6.20 -3.74
C ALA A 229 38.34 -5.34 -4.14
N PRO A 230 38.19 -4.13 -3.58
CA PRO A 230 36.95 -3.37 -3.64
C PRO A 230 36.60 -3.03 -5.09
N ALA A 231 35.53 -3.68 -5.57
CA ALA A 231 34.82 -3.16 -6.74
C ALA A 231 34.41 -1.71 -6.43
N PRO A 232 34.41 -0.79 -7.40
CA PRO A 232 34.04 0.60 -7.19
C PRO A 232 32.71 0.66 -6.46
N ALA A 233 32.64 1.45 -5.37
CA ALA A 233 31.48 1.54 -4.50
C ALA A 233 30.22 1.84 -5.37
N PRO A 234 29.14 1.05 -5.24
CA PRO A 234 27.94 1.24 -6.07
C PRO A 234 27.40 2.65 -5.88
N LYS A 235 26.96 3.28 -6.99
CA LYS A 235 26.42 4.64 -6.99
C LYS A 235 25.26 4.78 -5.99
N PRO A 236 25.17 5.89 -5.25
CA PRO A 236 24.00 6.17 -4.40
C PRO A 236 22.70 6.19 -5.22
N ALA A 237 21.60 5.72 -4.64
CA ALA A 237 20.30 5.60 -5.32
C ALA A 237 19.84 6.94 -5.95
N HIS A 238 20.04 8.06 -5.25
CA HIS A 238 19.69 9.41 -5.74
C HIS A 238 20.52 9.89 -6.92
N LYS A 239 21.60 9.20 -7.32
CA LYS A 239 22.42 9.50 -8.51
C LYS A 239 22.10 8.61 -9.71
N GLU A 240 21.22 7.64 -9.55
CA GLU A 240 20.80 6.73 -10.61
C GLU A 240 19.58 7.30 -11.37
N LEU A 241 19.83 7.81 -12.57
CA LEU A 241 18.81 8.49 -13.39
C LEU A 241 17.60 7.59 -13.69
N TRP A 242 17.83 6.30 -13.97
CA TRP A 242 16.75 5.36 -14.23
C TRP A 242 15.84 5.17 -13.02
N LEU A 243 16.42 5.15 -11.80
CA LEU A 243 15.66 5.01 -10.57
C LEU A 243 14.86 6.27 -10.27
N LEU A 244 15.46 7.45 -10.43
CA LEU A 244 14.74 8.73 -10.27
C LEU A 244 13.59 8.85 -11.27
N ALA A 245 13.81 8.48 -12.54
CA ALA A 245 12.77 8.42 -13.55
C ALA A 245 11.65 7.43 -13.15
N PHE A 246 12.02 6.26 -12.63
CA PHE A 246 11.06 5.27 -12.13
C PHE A 246 10.25 5.78 -10.94
N VAL A 247 10.88 6.42 -9.97
CA VAL A 247 10.26 7.02 -8.78
C VAL A 247 9.26 8.12 -9.16
N VAL A 248 9.63 9.01 -10.10
CA VAL A 248 8.74 10.06 -10.62
C VAL A 248 7.58 9.44 -11.41
N ALA A 249 7.86 8.45 -12.26
CA ALA A 249 6.83 7.72 -13.00
C ALA A 249 5.84 7.05 -12.05
N ASN A 250 6.34 6.34 -11.04
CA ASN A 250 5.51 5.69 -10.03
C ASN A 250 4.66 6.70 -9.24
N MET A 251 5.22 7.84 -8.86
CA MET A 251 4.48 8.90 -8.18
C MET A 251 3.29 9.37 -9.03
N GLY A 252 3.50 9.67 -10.32
CA GLY A 252 2.43 10.12 -11.21
C GLY A 252 1.33 9.07 -11.39
N ILE A 253 1.70 7.80 -11.60
CA ILE A 253 0.75 6.68 -11.72
C ILE A 253 -0.04 6.49 -10.42
N MET A 254 0.64 6.55 -9.27
CA MET A 254 0.01 6.38 -7.97
C MET A 254 -0.86 7.57 -7.58
N MET A 255 -0.61 8.79 -8.07
CA MET A 255 -1.54 9.90 -7.90
C MET A 255 -2.90 9.61 -8.57
N CYS A 256 -2.92 8.95 -9.70
CA CYS A 256 -4.16 8.49 -10.32
C CYS A 256 -4.84 7.41 -9.45
N PHE A 257 -4.09 6.41 -9.00
CA PHE A 257 -4.62 5.32 -8.16
C PHE A 257 -5.18 5.81 -6.81
N PHE A 258 -4.47 6.69 -6.11
CA PHE A 258 -4.88 7.14 -4.77
C PHE A 258 -6.08 8.09 -4.75
N GLN A 259 -6.61 8.50 -5.91
CA GLN A 259 -7.94 9.08 -5.98
C GLN A 259 -8.99 8.14 -5.35
N LEU A 260 -8.78 6.83 -5.43
CA LEU A 260 -9.63 5.80 -4.83
C LEU A 260 -9.97 6.09 -3.36
N PHE A 261 -9.02 6.65 -2.60
CA PHE A 261 -9.18 6.96 -1.17
C PHE A 261 -9.39 8.46 -0.89
N SER A 262 -9.54 9.31 -1.91
CA SER A 262 -9.68 10.75 -1.72
C SER A 262 -10.85 11.34 -2.51
N THR A 263 -10.63 11.73 -3.76
CA THR A 263 -11.63 12.40 -4.59
C THR A 263 -12.70 11.46 -5.14
N PHE A 264 -12.37 10.18 -5.38
CA PHE A 264 -13.29 9.22 -5.99
C PHE A 264 -14.56 8.95 -5.14
N PRO A 265 -14.49 8.66 -3.82
CA PRO A 265 -15.70 8.44 -3.02
C PRO A 265 -16.63 9.66 -3.02
N VAL A 266 -16.08 10.87 -2.96
CA VAL A 266 -16.86 12.11 -3.00
C VAL A 266 -17.49 12.30 -4.37
N TYR A 267 -16.73 12.07 -5.44
CA TYR A 267 -17.27 12.17 -6.81
C TYR A 267 -18.42 11.19 -7.04
N LEU A 268 -18.32 9.96 -6.55
CA LEU A 268 -19.40 8.97 -6.62
C LEU A 268 -20.64 9.43 -5.84
N LYS A 269 -20.42 10.00 -4.66
CA LYS A 269 -21.50 10.50 -3.82
C LYS A 269 -22.25 11.67 -4.48
N GLU A 270 -21.54 12.67 -5.02
CA GLU A 270 -22.13 13.76 -5.80
C GLU A 270 -22.87 13.27 -7.06
N SER A 271 -22.43 12.12 -7.59
CA SER A 271 -23.07 11.49 -8.76
C SER A 271 -24.29 10.60 -8.38
N GLY A 272 -24.68 10.59 -7.10
CA GLY A 272 -25.90 9.93 -6.63
C GLY A 272 -25.73 8.49 -6.12
N LEU A 273 -24.48 8.00 -5.95
CA LEU A 273 -24.25 6.71 -5.30
C LEU A 273 -24.23 6.89 -3.77
N ASP A 274 -24.90 5.99 -3.05
CA ASP A 274 -24.88 5.99 -1.59
C ASP A 274 -23.59 5.33 -1.02
N GLU A 275 -23.36 5.47 0.28
CA GLU A 275 -22.16 4.96 0.96
C GLU A 275 -22.11 3.44 0.94
N ARG A 276 -23.26 2.75 0.90
CA ARG A 276 -23.30 1.30 0.76
C ARG A 276 -22.77 0.86 -0.60
N ALA A 277 -23.23 1.52 -1.67
CA ALA A 277 -22.74 1.25 -3.02
C ALA A 277 -21.23 1.47 -3.10
N ILE A 278 -20.72 2.58 -2.56
CA ILE A 278 -19.29 2.88 -2.50
C ILE A 278 -18.55 1.79 -1.72
N GLY A 279 -19.04 1.41 -0.55
CA GLY A 279 -18.47 0.32 0.25
C GLY A 279 -18.39 -1.02 -0.50
N TRP A 280 -19.44 -1.37 -1.26
CA TRP A 280 -19.46 -2.58 -2.07
C TRP A 280 -18.44 -2.57 -3.22
N LEU A 281 -18.18 -1.41 -3.84
CA LEU A 281 -17.13 -1.28 -4.86
C LEU A 281 -15.75 -1.67 -4.31
N PHE A 282 -15.39 -1.17 -3.13
CA PHE A 282 -14.15 -1.54 -2.46
C PHE A 282 -14.10 -3.02 -2.08
N THR A 283 -15.22 -3.53 -1.57
CA THR A 283 -15.32 -4.93 -1.13
C THR A 283 -15.12 -5.90 -2.29
N ILE A 284 -15.83 -5.68 -3.40
CA ILE A 284 -15.71 -6.54 -4.58
C ILE A 284 -14.31 -6.48 -5.15
N SER A 285 -13.72 -5.28 -5.26
CA SER A 285 -12.32 -5.10 -5.66
C SER A 285 -11.36 -5.88 -4.76
N GLY A 286 -11.47 -5.76 -3.44
CA GLY A 286 -10.63 -6.46 -2.49
C GLY A 286 -10.77 -8.00 -2.57
N ILE A 287 -11.99 -8.52 -2.75
CA ILE A 287 -12.23 -9.96 -2.97
C ILE A 287 -11.55 -10.44 -4.26
N VAL A 288 -11.65 -9.67 -5.34
CA VAL A 288 -10.99 -9.98 -6.62
C VAL A 288 -9.46 -10.00 -6.46
N ILE A 289 -8.89 -9.04 -5.73
CA ILE A 289 -7.45 -9.04 -5.42
C ILE A 289 -7.08 -10.33 -4.67
N VAL A 290 -7.78 -10.65 -3.59
CA VAL A 290 -7.49 -11.86 -2.79
C VAL A 290 -7.58 -13.13 -3.64
N ALA A 291 -8.58 -13.24 -4.52
CA ALA A 291 -8.79 -14.43 -5.33
C ALA A 291 -7.79 -14.57 -6.48
N PHE A 292 -7.42 -13.48 -7.13
CA PHE A 292 -6.72 -13.53 -8.42
C PHE A 292 -5.27 -13.01 -8.39
N GLU A 293 -4.83 -12.26 -7.36
CA GLU A 293 -3.49 -11.67 -7.35
C GLU A 293 -2.40 -12.74 -7.45
N MET A 294 -2.40 -13.73 -6.56
CA MET A 294 -1.36 -14.77 -6.54
C MET A 294 -1.35 -15.65 -7.80
N PRO A 295 -2.49 -16.15 -8.30
CA PRO A 295 -2.54 -16.87 -9.55
C PRO A 295 -2.02 -16.05 -10.74
N THR A 296 -2.39 -14.78 -10.81
CA THR A 296 -1.95 -13.87 -11.88
C THR A 296 -0.45 -13.62 -11.84
N LEU A 297 0.10 -13.32 -10.64
CA LEU A 297 1.53 -13.15 -10.45
C LEU A 297 2.30 -14.38 -10.92
N TYR A 298 1.90 -15.57 -10.47
CA TYR A 298 2.55 -16.81 -10.85
C TYR A 298 2.54 -17.06 -12.36
N ALA A 299 1.41 -16.76 -13.04
CA ALA A 299 1.27 -16.94 -14.46
C ALA A 299 2.06 -15.93 -15.30
N VAL A 300 2.08 -14.67 -14.83
CA VAL A 300 2.65 -13.54 -15.58
C VAL A 300 4.17 -13.45 -15.38
N GLU A 301 4.68 -13.62 -14.15
CA GLU A 301 6.10 -13.50 -13.83
C GLU A 301 6.98 -14.49 -14.61
N ARG A 302 6.44 -15.66 -14.94
CA ARG A 302 7.15 -16.68 -15.72
C ARG A 302 7.20 -16.43 -17.24
N ARG A 303 6.32 -15.59 -17.77
CA ARG A 303 6.11 -15.41 -19.21
C ARG A 303 6.51 -14.05 -19.73
N PHE A 304 6.49 -13.03 -18.89
CA PHE A 304 6.64 -11.65 -19.31
C PHE A 304 7.71 -10.90 -18.52
N ARG A 305 8.37 -9.93 -19.17
CA ARG A 305 9.29 -9.01 -18.51
C ARG A 305 8.51 -8.02 -17.63
N PRO A 306 9.06 -7.54 -16.50
CA PRO A 306 8.34 -6.68 -15.56
C PRO A 306 7.80 -5.37 -16.18
N VAL A 307 8.61 -4.66 -16.98
CA VAL A 307 8.23 -3.33 -17.50
C VAL A 307 7.01 -3.38 -18.43
N PRO A 308 6.89 -4.28 -19.43
CA PRO A 308 5.66 -4.42 -20.22
C PRO A 308 4.41 -4.72 -19.37
N VAL A 309 4.55 -5.53 -18.31
CA VAL A 309 3.44 -5.84 -17.39
C VAL A 309 3.03 -4.60 -16.61
N MET A 310 4.00 -3.85 -16.07
CA MET A 310 3.74 -2.59 -15.38
C MET A 310 3.10 -1.54 -16.31
N LEU A 311 3.53 -1.46 -17.57
CA LEU A 311 2.92 -0.56 -18.57
C LEU A 311 1.47 -0.96 -18.86
N ALA A 312 1.17 -2.24 -19.00
CA ALA A 312 -0.20 -2.72 -19.17
C ALA A 312 -1.05 -2.41 -17.93
N GLY A 313 -0.54 -2.72 -16.72
CA GLY A 313 -1.23 -2.46 -15.45
C GLY A 313 -1.50 -0.97 -15.23
N SER A 314 -0.50 -0.11 -15.39
CA SER A 314 -0.67 1.34 -15.25
C SER A 314 -1.54 1.96 -16.35
N GLY A 315 -1.52 1.38 -17.56
CA GLY A 315 -2.42 1.75 -18.64
C GLY A 315 -3.90 1.43 -18.31
N LEU A 316 -4.17 0.29 -17.64
CA LEU A 316 -5.51 -0.05 -17.16
C LEU A 316 -5.97 0.89 -16.02
N ILE A 317 -5.07 1.25 -15.09
CA ILE A 317 -5.35 2.25 -14.05
C ILE A 317 -5.73 3.59 -14.70
N LEU A 318 -4.95 4.05 -15.66
CA LEU A 318 -5.22 5.28 -16.39
C LEU A 318 -6.55 5.22 -17.15
N LEU A 319 -6.79 4.14 -17.89
CA LEU A 319 -8.01 3.93 -18.67
C LEU A 319 -9.25 3.95 -17.76
N SER A 320 -9.21 3.31 -16.62
CA SER A 320 -10.35 3.25 -15.69
C SER A 320 -10.79 4.65 -15.25
N TYR A 321 -9.86 5.51 -14.87
CA TYR A 321 -10.19 6.89 -14.46
C TYR A 321 -10.51 7.81 -15.64
N LEU A 322 -9.94 7.59 -16.83
CA LEU A 322 -10.35 8.33 -18.02
C LEU A 322 -11.82 8.07 -18.41
N LEU A 323 -12.31 6.86 -18.17
CA LEU A 323 -13.69 6.48 -18.43
C LEU A 323 -14.67 7.03 -17.38
N LEU A 324 -14.21 7.25 -16.14
CA LEU A 324 -15.07 7.56 -14.99
C LEU A 324 -16.04 8.74 -15.24
N PRO A 325 -15.63 9.93 -15.74
CA PRO A 325 -16.54 11.04 -15.94
C PRO A 325 -17.67 10.73 -16.94
N GLY A 326 -17.41 9.86 -17.91
CA GLY A 326 -18.41 9.47 -18.92
C GLY A 326 -19.37 8.39 -18.45
N ILE A 327 -19.00 7.60 -17.46
CA ILE A 327 -19.78 6.42 -17.04
C ILE A 327 -20.43 6.57 -15.65
N VAL A 328 -19.99 7.51 -14.84
CA VAL A 328 -20.47 7.66 -13.46
C VAL A 328 -21.99 7.87 -13.39
N ALA A 329 -22.56 8.61 -14.35
CA ALA A 329 -24.00 8.83 -14.47
C ALA A 329 -24.80 7.56 -14.87
N LEU A 330 -24.13 6.50 -15.37
CA LEU A 330 -24.76 5.23 -15.72
C LEU A 330 -25.00 4.34 -14.49
N GLY A 331 -24.57 4.77 -13.31
CA GLY A 331 -24.85 4.15 -12.03
C GLY A 331 -23.86 3.04 -11.65
N PHE A 332 -24.24 2.30 -10.58
CA PHE A 332 -23.38 1.36 -9.87
C PHE A 332 -22.68 0.32 -10.75
N LEU A 333 -23.39 -0.34 -11.67
CA LEU A 333 -22.81 -1.42 -12.49
C LEU A 333 -21.73 -0.92 -13.45
N ALA A 334 -21.88 0.29 -14.01
CA ALA A 334 -20.88 0.88 -14.87
C ALA A 334 -19.60 1.24 -14.09
N VAL A 335 -19.79 1.84 -12.91
CA VAL A 335 -18.68 2.15 -12.00
C VAL A 335 -18.00 0.87 -11.49
N LEU A 336 -18.76 -0.18 -11.20
CA LEU A 336 -18.20 -1.48 -10.84
C LEU A 336 -17.33 -2.04 -11.96
N GLY A 337 -17.76 -1.99 -13.20
CA GLY A 337 -16.95 -2.38 -14.37
C GLY A 337 -15.63 -1.63 -14.43
N MET A 338 -15.66 -0.31 -14.23
CA MET A 338 -14.47 0.54 -14.14
C MET A 338 -13.55 0.12 -12.99
N VAL A 339 -14.10 -0.11 -11.79
CA VAL A 339 -13.34 -0.57 -10.62
C VAL A 339 -12.71 -1.94 -10.87
N MET A 340 -13.36 -2.83 -11.61
CA MET A 340 -12.76 -4.11 -12.02
C MET A 340 -11.56 -3.91 -12.95
N VAL A 341 -11.64 -2.99 -13.90
CA VAL A 341 -10.49 -2.64 -14.76
C VAL A 341 -9.35 -2.05 -13.92
N LEU A 342 -9.66 -1.16 -12.97
CA LEU A 342 -8.71 -0.61 -12.02
C LEU A 342 -8.01 -1.71 -11.20
N THR A 343 -8.81 -2.66 -10.68
CA THR A 343 -8.32 -3.78 -9.86
C THR A 343 -7.35 -4.68 -10.63
N VAL A 344 -7.66 -5.00 -11.87
CA VAL A 344 -6.73 -5.75 -12.74
C VAL A 344 -5.46 -4.94 -12.98
N GLY A 345 -5.58 -3.64 -13.21
CA GLY A 345 -4.43 -2.73 -13.32
C GLY A 345 -3.54 -2.74 -12.08
N GLU A 346 -4.13 -2.69 -10.89
CA GLU A 346 -3.44 -2.77 -9.61
C GLU A 346 -2.66 -4.09 -9.46
N ILE A 347 -3.29 -5.24 -9.74
CA ILE A 347 -2.67 -6.56 -9.66
C ILE A 347 -1.45 -6.67 -10.61
N LEU A 348 -1.53 -6.06 -11.79
CA LEU A 348 -0.45 -6.08 -12.77
C LEU A 348 0.64 -5.03 -12.53
N TYR A 349 0.37 -4.01 -11.71
CA TYR A 349 1.32 -2.92 -11.49
C TYR A 349 2.09 -3.04 -10.16
N MET A 350 1.38 -3.02 -9.03
CA MET A 350 1.99 -2.84 -7.71
C MET A 350 3.01 -3.92 -7.31
N PRO A 351 2.77 -5.21 -7.52
CA PRO A 351 3.75 -6.23 -7.16
C PRO A 351 5.04 -6.13 -7.95
N PHE A 352 4.93 -5.80 -9.24
CA PHE A 352 6.08 -5.74 -10.14
C PHE A 352 6.98 -4.54 -9.90
N THR A 353 6.50 -3.45 -9.31
CA THR A 353 7.33 -2.28 -8.97
C THR A 353 8.42 -2.63 -7.96
N ASN A 354 8.06 -3.34 -6.88
CA ASN A 354 9.01 -3.79 -5.87
C ASN A 354 10.00 -4.82 -6.44
N THR A 355 9.50 -5.78 -7.21
CA THR A 355 10.33 -6.80 -7.88
C THR A 355 11.33 -6.15 -8.82
N TYR A 356 10.90 -5.22 -9.67
CA TYR A 356 11.77 -4.51 -10.60
C TYR A 356 12.89 -3.76 -9.88
N VAL A 357 12.55 -2.90 -8.92
CA VAL A 357 13.55 -2.12 -8.19
C VAL A 357 14.50 -3.04 -7.40
N SER A 358 14.01 -4.08 -6.72
CA SER A 358 14.86 -4.98 -5.95
C SER A 358 15.80 -5.82 -6.82
N THR A 359 15.40 -6.15 -8.05
CA THR A 359 16.22 -6.93 -9.00
C THR A 359 17.42 -6.13 -9.49
N TYR A 360 17.23 -4.83 -9.76
CA TYR A 360 18.28 -3.97 -10.31
C TYR A 360 19.04 -3.15 -9.27
N ALA A 361 18.58 -3.15 -8.02
CA ALA A 361 19.28 -2.49 -6.91
C ALA A 361 20.55 -3.27 -6.52
N PRO A 362 21.71 -2.60 -6.37
CA PRO A 362 22.91 -3.22 -5.82
C PRO A 362 22.61 -3.84 -4.43
N PRO A 363 23.06 -5.10 -4.15
CA PRO A 363 22.76 -5.77 -2.86
C PRO A 363 23.10 -4.91 -1.63
N ALA A 364 24.24 -4.22 -1.65
CA ALA A 364 24.67 -3.36 -0.55
C ALA A 364 23.82 -2.11 -0.33
N ARG A 365 23.00 -1.68 -1.31
CA ARG A 365 22.18 -0.47 -1.28
C ARG A 365 20.70 -0.72 -1.55
N ARG A 366 20.27 -1.98 -1.58
CA ARG A 366 18.88 -2.35 -1.91
C ARG A 366 17.85 -1.64 -1.03
N GLY A 367 18.16 -1.42 0.25
CA GLY A 367 17.29 -0.68 1.15
C GLY A 367 17.08 0.78 0.74
N GLU A 368 18.14 1.46 0.26
CA GLU A 368 18.08 2.84 -0.23
C GLU A 368 17.18 2.96 -1.47
N TYR A 369 17.29 2.02 -2.42
CA TYR A 369 16.47 1.98 -3.65
C TYR A 369 14.99 1.72 -3.35
N LEU A 370 14.69 0.75 -2.50
CA LEU A 370 13.32 0.46 -2.07
C LEU A 370 12.74 1.57 -1.18
N GLY A 371 13.59 2.27 -0.44
CA GLY A 371 13.23 3.46 0.32
C GLY A 371 12.73 4.59 -0.57
N LEU A 372 13.45 4.90 -1.66
CA LEU A 372 13.02 5.89 -2.65
C LEU A 372 11.71 5.48 -3.35
N LEU A 373 11.56 4.21 -3.70
CA LEU A 373 10.28 3.71 -4.22
C LEU A 373 9.14 3.92 -3.22
N SER A 374 9.35 3.57 -1.95
CA SER A 374 8.34 3.78 -0.90
C SER A 374 8.00 5.24 -0.71
N ALA A 375 9.00 6.13 -0.81
CA ALA A 375 8.80 7.58 -0.75
C ALA A 375 7.90 8.10 -1.88
N SER A 376 7.98 7.52 -3.10
CA SER A 376 7.09 7.90 -4.21
C SER A 376 5.63 7.54 -3.97
N TYR A 377 5.35 6.37 -3.38
CA TYR A 377 4.00 5.99 -2.95
C TYR A 377 3.45 6.97 -1.91
N SER A 378 4.27 7.28 -0.91
CA SER A 378 3.89 8.19 0.17
C SER A 378 3.66 9.62 -0.35
N ALA A 379 4.53 10.11 -1.22
CA ALA A 379 4.34 11.40 -1.86
C ALA A 379 3.05 11.46 -2.68
N ALA A 380 2.78 10.43 -3.49
CA ALA A 380 1.54 10.35 -4.24
C ALA A 380 0.30 10.38 -3.32
N PHE A 381 0.33 9.65 -2.20
CA PHE A 381 -0.77 9.63 -1.23
C PHE A 381 -1.04 11.00 -0.59
N VAL A 382 0.01 11.81 -0.38
CA VAL A 382 -0.10 13.19 0.14
C VAL A 382 -0.55 14.16 -0.95
N PHE A 383 0.05 14.10 -2.15
CA PHE A 383 -0.22 15.07 -3.20
C PHE A 383 -1.55 14.86 -3.91
N THR A 384 -2.07 13.61 -3.98
CA THR A 384 -3.35 13.32 -4.62
C THR A 384 -4.51 14.13 -4.03
N PRO A 385 -4.77 14.11 -2.71
CA PRO A 385 -5.85 14.92 -2.15
C PRO A 385 -5.58 16.43 -2.25
N LEU A 386 -4.34 16.89 -2.12
CA LEU A 386 -4.00 18.32 -2.25
C LEU A 386 -4.33 18.86 -3.65
N VAL A 387 -3.90 18.15 -4.68
CA VAL A 387 -4.15 18.55 -6.07
C VAL A 387 -5.59 18.25 -6.45
N GLY A 388 -6.07 17.04 -6.16
CA GLY A 388 -7.39 16.59 -6.57
C GLY A 388 -8.52 17.45 -6.02
N PHE A 389 -8.53 17.71 -4.72
CA PHE A 389 -9.58 18.54 -4.11
C PHE A 389 -9.47 20.02 -4.45
N ARG A 390 -8.23 20.55 -4.63
CA ARG A 390 -8.06 21.93 -5.09
C ARG A 390 -8.61 22.15 -6.49
N VAL A 391 -8.35 21.23 -7.40
CA VAL A 391 -8.89 21.28 -8.77
C VAL A 391 -10.39 21.02 -8.76
N ALA A 392 -10.87 20.08 -7.93
CA ALA A 392 -12.30 19.77 -7.82
C ALA A 392 -13.12 20.97 -7.33
N GLU A 393 -12.61 21.76 -6.39
CA GLU A 393 -13.29 22.96 -5.88
C GLU A 393 -13.49 24.04 -6.96
N TRP A 394 -12.56 24.17 -7.91
CA TRP A 394 -12.63 25.20 -8.92
C TRP A 394 -13.26 24.74 -10.23
N TYR A 395 -13.06 23.49 -10.61
CA TYR A 395 -13.40 22.97 -11.94
C TYR A 395 -14.25 21.69 -11.90
N GLY A 396 -14.57 21.19 -10.70
CA GLY A 396 -15.33 19.95 -10.52
C GLY A 396 -14.48 18.68 -10.54
N TYR A 397 -15.05 17.58 -10.02
CA TYR A 397 -14.35 16.31 -9.85
C TYR A 397 -13.95 15.63 -11.16
N GLY A 398 -14.72 15.82 -12.23
CA GLY A 398 -14.35 15.29 -13.55
C GLY A 398 -13.02 15.87 -14.05
N VAL A 399 -12.82 17.19 -13.91
CA VAL A 399 -11.56 17.85 -14.29
C VAL A 399 -10.43 17.42 -13.36
N ALA A 400 -10.68 17.31 -12.06
CA ALA A 400 -9.70 16.80 -11.09
C ALA A 400 -9.21 15.41 -11.46
N THR A 401 -10.13 14.53 -11.88
CA THR A 401 -9.79 13.18 -12.37
C THR A 401 -8.88 13.25 -13.60
N PHE A 402 -9.19 14.10 -14.58
CA PHE A 402 -8.34 14.26 -15.77
C PHE A 402 -6.94 14.82 -15.46
N VAL A 403 -6.82 15.73 -14.49
CA VAL A 403 -5.50 16.23 -14.04
C VAL A 403 -4.65 15.10 -13.45
N CYS A 404 -5.22 14.26 -12.59
CA CYS A 404 -4.52 13.09 -12.07
C CYS A 404 -4.20 12.07 -13.19
N CYS A 405 -5.10 11.89 -14.17
CA CYS A 405 -4.83 11.08 -15.35
C CYS A 405 -3.68 11.64 -16.20
N ALA A 406 -3.56 12.95 -16.34
CA ALA A 406 -2.43 13.57 -17.03
C ALA A 406 -1.10 13.27 -16.31
N CYS A 407 -1.05 13.36 -14.98
CA CYS A 407 0.11 12.97 -14.19
C CYS A 407 0.47 11.49 -14.41
N ALA A 408 -0.54 10.60 -14.43
CA ALA A 408 -0.33 9.19 -14.68
C ALA A 408 0.12 8.91 -16.12
N GLY A 409 -0.40 9.63 -17.11
CA GLY A 409 0.01 9.54 -18.52
C GLY A 409 1.48 9.94 -18.71
N LEU A 410 1.92 11.03 -18.07
CA LEU A 410 3.33 11.42 -18.05
C LEU A 410 4.19 10.35 -17.33
N GLY A 411 3.71 9.81 -16.23
CA GLY A 411 4.34 8.71 -15.52
C GLY A 411 4.46 7.46 -16.40
N TRP A 412 3.41 7.11 -17.16
CA TRP A 412 3.40 5.98 -18.09
C TRP A 412 4.42 6.15 -19.22
N LEU A 413 4.49 7.35 -19.82
CA LEU A 413 5.50 7.68 -20.82
C LEU A 413 6.91 7.59 -20.26
N LEU A 414 7.14 8.07 -19.04
CA LEU A 414 8.44 8.00 -18.40
C LEU A 414 8.81 6.54 -18.06
N LEU A 415 7.86 5.75 -17.57
CA LEU A 415 8.05 4.32 -17.30
C LEU A 415 8.46 3.55 -18.56
N SER A 416 7.90 3.88 -19.73
CA SER A 416 8.27 3.25 -20.98
C SER A 416 9.74 3.45 -21.38
N ARG A 417 10.39 4.50 -20.86
CA ARG A 417 11.79 4.85 -21.13
C ARG A 417 12.77 4.32 -20.08
N VAL A 418 12.28 3.78 -18.95
CA VAL A 418 13.13 3.39 -17.80
C VAL A 418 14.19 2.36 -18.17
N ASN A 419 13.87 1.36 -19.01
CA ASN A 419 14.85 0.36 -19.44
C ASN A 419 15.98 1.00 -20.28
N HIS A 420 15.64 1.88 -21.20
CA HIS A 420 16.65 2.60 -22.01
C HIS A 420 17.55 3.47 -21.13
N LEU A 421 16.98 4.19 -20.17
CA LEU A 421 17.75 5.00 -19.21
C LEU A 421 18.69 4.13 -18.36
N ARG A 422 18.27 2.94 -17.99
CA ARG A 422 19.10 2.01 -17.23
C ARG A 422 20.26 1.48 -18.06
N GLU A 423 20.00 1.03 -19.30
CA GLU A 423 21.00 0.52 -20.21
C GLU A 423 22.04 1.59 -20.57
N ALA A 424 21.61 2.81 -20.88
CA ALA A 424 22.50 3.94 -21.12
C ALA A 424 23.38 4.30 -19.89
N GLY A 425 22.89 4.10 -18.69
CA GLY A 425 23.65 4.34 -17.44
C GLY A 425 24.68 3.26 -17.14
N THR A 426 24.58 2.08 -17.75
CA THR A 426 25.54 0.97 -17.60
C THR A 426 26.62 0.95 -18.68
N GLU A 427 26.45 1.64 -19.80
CA GLU A 427 27.52 1.86 -20.77
C GLU A 427 28.58 2.80 -20.19
N LYS A 428 29.73 2.22 -19.82
CA LYS A 428 30.90 3.00 -19.35
C LYS A 428 31.35 3.95 -20.47
N PRO A 429 31.65 5.22 -20.15
CA PRO A 429 32.45 6.05 -21.05
C PRO A 429 33.89 5.51 -21.02
N GLY A 430 34.28 4.69 -21.97
CA GLY A 430 35.67 4.20 -22.02
C GLY A 430 35.97 3.04 -22.95
N THR A 431 35.39 3.02 -24.16
CA THR A 431 35.91 2.17 -25.25
C THR A 431 35.80 2.89 -26.60
N LEU A 432 36.33 4.11 -26.62
CA LEU A 432 36.68 4.77 -27.86
C LEU A 432 38.05 5.44 -27.65
N ALA A 433 39.14 4.67 -27.79
CA ALA A 433 40.44 5.19 -28.26
C ALA A 433 41.41 4.02 -28.44
N GLY A 434 41.62 3.61 -29.67
CA GLY A 434 42.97 3.36 -30.17
C GLY A 434 43.62 2.01 -29.79
N GLN A 435 43.35 0.95 -30.57
CA GLN A 435 44.51 0.14 -30.96
C GLN A 435 44.78 0.37 -32.45
N PRO A 436 45.94 0.93 -32.80
CA PRO A 436 46.39 0.92 -34.18
C PRO A 436 46.79 -0.50 -34.57
N ALA A 437 46.39 -0.90 -35.77
CA ALA A 437 46.88 -2.08 -36.43
C ALA A 437 48.41 -2.06 -36.51
N GLY A 438 49.04 -3.13 -36.05
CA GLY A 438 50.43 -3.46 -36.24
C GLY A 438 50.59 -4.97 -36.26
#